data_e537baec59c78a73e6851a3014e1c039
#
_entry.id   e537baec59c78a73e6851a3014e1c039
#
_cell.length_a   1.000
_cell.length_b   1.000
_cell.length_c   1.000
_cell.angle_alpha   90.00
_cell.angle_beta   90.00
_cell.angle_gamma   90.00
#
_symmetry.space_group_name_H-M   'P 1'
#
loop_
_entity.id
_entity.type
_entity.pdbx_description
1 polymer ?
#
loop_
_entity_poly.entity_id
_entity_poly.type
_entity_poly.pdbx_seq_one_letter_code
_entity_poly.pdbx_strand_id
1 'polypeptide(L)'
;MKRAALILLAVFLLLPALHGCGNAGDGGGFSIVTTIFPVYDFARAVVGDRGKVTNLLRPGEETHSYEPTPADIIKIKNADVFIY
;
A
#
# COMPACT_ATOMS: atom_id res chain seq x y z
N MET A 1 -38.04 -24.46 -21.74
CA MET A 1 -36.96 -23.69 -22.36
C MET A 1 -36.88 -22.24 -21.89
N LYS A 2 -37.97 -21.56 -21.65
CA LYS A 2 -37.95 -20.17 -21.11
C LYS A 2 -37.35 -20.07 -19.69
N ARG A 3 -37.53 -21.12 -18.86
CA ARG A 3 -36.98 -21.18 -17.48
C ARG A 3 -35.45 -21.35 -17.46
N ALA A 4 -34.93 -22.15 -18.39
CA ALA A 4 -33.48 -22.34 -18.52
C ALA A 4 -32.77 -21.07 -19.00
N ALA A 5 -33.37 -20.30 -19.89
CA ALA A 5 -32.84 -19.02 -20.33
C ALA A 5 -32.84 -17.96 -19.22
N LEU A 6 -33.85 -17.96 -18.36
CA LEU A 6 -33.92 -17.08 -17.20
C LEU A 6 -32.85 -17.41 -16.15
N ILE A 7 -32.58 -18.69 -15.92
CA ILE A 7 -31.54 -19.15 -15.00
C ILE A 7 -30.14 -18.80 -15.53
N LEU A 8 -29.92 -18.99 -16.83
CA LEU A 8 -28.66 -18.60 -17.49
C LEU A 8 -28.44 -17.09 -17.45
N LEU A 9 -29.48 -16.31 -17.64
CA LEU A 9 -29.42 -14.86 -17.54
C LEU A 9 -29.12 -14.39 -16.11
N ALA A 10 -29.73 -15.02 -15.12
CA ALA A 10 -29.49 -14.73 -13.70
C ALA A 10 -28.05 -15.09 -13.26
N VAL A 11 -27.54 -16.22 -13.75
CA VAL A 11 -26.13 -16.61 -13.49
C VAL A 11 -25.16 -15.66 -14.17
N PHE A 12 -25.45 -15.21 -15.38
CA PHE A 12 -24.61 -14.25 -16.08
C PHE A 12 -24.60 -12.85 -15.44
N LEU A 13 -25.67 -12.45 -14.81
CA LEU A 13 -25.78 -11.20 -14.06
C LEU A 13 -25.10 -11.25 -12.69
N LEU A 14 -24.94 -12.44 -12.11
CA LEU A 14 -24.25 -12.62 -10.82
C LEU A 14 -22.73 -12.75 -10.95
N LEU A 15 -22.22 -13.12 -12.14
CA LEU A 15 -20.76 -13.23 -12.35
C LEU A 15 -19.97 -11.93 -12.15
N PRO A 16 -20.42 -10.77 -12.56
CA PRO A 16 -19.66 -9.54 -12.34
C PRO A 16 -19.59 -9.07 -10.89
N ALA A 17 -20.47 -9.56 -10.02
CA ALA A 17 -20.44 -9.20 -8.62
C ALA A 17 -19.26 -9.83 -7.83
N LEU A 18 -18.62 -10.85 -8.39
CA LEU A 18 -17.46 -11.52 -7.80
C LEU A 18 -16.10 -10.91 -8.22
N HIS A 19 -16.10 -9.95 -9.13
CA HIS A 19 -14.88 -9.27 -9.60
C HIS A 19 -14.61 -7.95 -8.85
N GLY A 20 -15.34 -7.68 -7.82
CA GLY A 20 -15.25 -6.44 -7.06
C GLY A 20 -14.27 -6.47 -5.90
N CYS A 21 -13.03 -6.88 -6.12
CA CYS A 21 -11.97 -6.61 -5.14
C CYS A 21 -10.64 -6.72 -5.84
N GLY A 22 -10.05 -5.63 -6.14
CA GLY A 22 -8.69 -5.66 -6.63
C GLY A 22 -8.32 -4.57 -7.59
N ASN A 23 -8.85 -3.40 -7.42
CA ASN A 23 -8.15 -2.25 -7.90
C ASN A 23 -7.31 -1.71 -6.75
N ALA A 24 -6.13 -2.26 -6.59
CA ALA A 24 -5.00 -1.52 -6.08
C ALA A 24 -4.65 -0.48 -7.15
N GLY A 25 -5.55 0.48 -7.35
CA GLY A 25 -5.30 1.65 -8.14
C GLY A 25 -4.16 2.41 -7.48
N ASP A 26 -3.22 2.85 -8.26
CA ASP A 26 -2.21 3.81 -7.88
C ASP A 26 -2.83 4.91 -7.01
N GLY A 27 -2.51 4.94 -5.74
CA GLY A 27 -2.91 5.99 -4.81
C GLY A 27 -3.69 5.57 -3.57
N GLY A 28 -4.14 4.33 -3.44
CA GLY A 28 -4.90 3.83 -2.29
C GLY A 28 -4.16 2.86 -1.38
N GLY A 29 -2.87 2.69 -1.56
CA GLY A 29 -2.07 1.81 -0.74
C GLY A 29 -1.68 2.43 0.60
N PHE A 30 -1.56 1.59 1.61
CA PHE A 30 -1.05 1.94 2.93
C PHE A 30 0.39 2.48 2.83
N SER A 31 0.65 3.63 3.41
CA SER A 31 1.94 4.32 3.33
C SER A 31 2.65 4.33 4.67
N ILE A 32 3.84 3.78 4.70
CA ILE A 32 4.72 3.76 5.87
C ILE A 32 5.99 4.55 5.57
N VAL A 33 6.39 5.39 6.49
CA VAL A 33 7.69 6.06 6.46
C VAL A 33 8.53 5.57 7.64
N THR A 34 9.77 5.22 7.37
CA THR A 34 10.74 4.76 8.37
C THR A 34 12.00 5.63 8.35
N THR A 35 12.73 5.67 9.44
CA THR A 35 13.98 6.44 9.52
C THR A 35 15.20 5.61 9.17
N ILE A 36 15.30 4.37 9.64
CA ILE A 36 16.49 3.53 9.52
C ILE A 36 16.25 2.27 8.70
N PHE A 37 17.28 1.79 8.04
CA PHE A 37 17.19 0.65 7.12
C PHE A 37 16.64 -0.64 7.74
N PRO A 38 17.05 -1.10 8.94
CA PRO A 38 16.52 -2.33 9.52
C PRO A 38 14.99 -2.30 9.69
N VAL A 39 14.45 -1.17 10.11
CA VAL A 39 13.00 -0.97 10.27
C VAL A 39 12.31 -0.94 8.90
N TYR A 40 12.93 -0.31 7.93
CA TYR A 40 12.46 -0.29 6.55
C TYR A 40 12.35 -1.69 5.96
N ASP A 41 13.39 -2.50 6.09
CA ASP A 41 13.41 -3.85 5.55
C ASP A 41 12.36 -4.75 6.22
N PHE A 42 12.24 -4.64 7.53
CA PHE A 42 11.19 -5.33 8.28
C PHE A 42 9.78 -4.90 7.86
N ALA A 43 9.54 -3.60 7.75
CA ALA A 43 8.24 -3.07 7.34
C ALA A 43 7.86 -3.53 5.93
N ARG A 44 8.81 -3.58 4.99
CA ARG A 44 8.59 -4.12 3.65
C ARG A 44 8.18 -5.59 3.67
N ALA A 45 8.84 -6.40 4.49
CA ALA A 45 8.52 -7.81 4.62
C ALA A 45 7.09 -8.04 5.15
N VAL A 46 6.64 -7.20 6.07
CA VAL A 46 5.29 -7.29 6.64
C VAL A 46 4.22 -6.77 5.69
N VAL A 47 4.46 -5.64 5.05
CA VAL A 47 3.47 -4.98 4.19
C VAL A 47 3.32 -5.67 2.85
N GLY A 48 4.41 -6.20 2.27
CA GLY A 48 4.41 -6.83 0.96
C GLY A 48 3.85 -5.88 -0.11
N ASP A 49 2.90 -6.39 -0.90
CA ASP A 49 2.29 -5.63 -2.00
C ASP A 49 1.11 -4.73 -1.55
N ARG A 50 0.80 -4.71 -0.26
CA ARG A 50 -0.35 -3.99 0.29
C ARG A 50 -0.11 -2.50 0.52
N GLY A 51 1.13 -2.07 0.45
CA GLY A 51 1.47 -0.69 0.72
C GLY A 51 2.87 -0.32 0.26
N LYS A 52 3.18 0.94 0.44
CA LYS A 52 4.49 1.51 0.12
C LYS A 52 5.24 1.82 1.40
N VAL A 53 6.49 1.39 1.48
CA VAL A 53 7.41 1.75 2.56
C VAL A 53 8.51 2.66 2.01
N THR A 54 8.73 3.78 2.66
CA THR A 54 9.76 4.76 2.31
C THR A 54 10.73 4.92 3.47
N ASN A 55 12.02 4.77 3.22
CA ASN A 55 13.06 5.04 4.20
C ASN A 55 13.61 6.45 4.00
N LEU A 56 13.77 7.20 5.08
CA LEU A 56 14.28 8.58 5.03
C LEU A 56 15.78 8.63 4.92
N LEU A 57 16.50 7.83 5.72
CA LEU A 57 17.96 7.76 5.66
C LEU A 57 18.41 6.97 4.43
N ARG A 58 19.42 7.47 3.75
CA ARG A 58 20.08 6.76 2.66
C ARG A 58 20.99 5.69 3.23
N PRO A 59 21.27 4.61 2.49
CA PRO A 59 22.26 3.62 2.88
C PRO A 59 23.62 4.29 3.18
N GLY A 60 24.17 4.03 4.37
CA GLY A 60 25.44 4.62 4.80
C GLY A 60 25.36 5.99 5.48
N GLU A 61 24.18 6.56 5.58
CA GLU A 61 23.95 7.80 6.30
C GLU A 61 23.80 7.56 7.80
N GLU A 62 24.46 8.36 8.62
CA GLU A 62 24.45 8.20 10.06
C GLU A 62 23.19 8.79 10.70
N THR A 63 22.59 8.01 11.61
CA THR A 63 21.35 8.42 12.30
C THR A 63 21.53 9.63 13.19
N HIS A 64 22.73 9.82 13.74
CA HIS A 64 23.01 10.93 14.68
C HIS A 64 23.17 12.30 14.02
N SER A 65 23.45 12.33 12.72
CA SER A 65 23.62 13.55 11.95
C SER A 65 22.46 13.83 11.01
N TYR A 66 21.44 12.99 11.01
CA TYR A 66 20.30 13.15 10.14
C TYR A 66 19.35 14.26 10.62
N GLU A 67 19.19 15.26 9.79
CA GLU A 67 18.16 16.28 9.95
C GLU A 67 17.11 16.14 8.85
N PRO A 68 15.82 15.99 9.19
CA PRO A 68 14.77 15.88 8.20
C PRO A 68 14.69 17.13 7.32
N THR A 69 14.68 16.94 6.02
CA THR A 69 14.44 18.02 5.08
C THR A 69 12.94 18.40 5.06
N PRO A 70 12.57 19.59 4.55
CA PRO A 70 11.16 19.93 4.36
C PRO A 70 10.38 18.91 3.53
N ALA A 71 11.03 18.29 2.54
CA ALA A 71 10.45 17.22 1.75
C ALA A 71 10.18 15.95 2.58
N ASP A 72 11.06 15.63 3.52
CA ASP A 72 10.88 14.48 4.42
C ASP A 72 9.72 14.71 5.40
N ILE A 73 9.58 15.92 5.89
CA ILE A 73 8.45 16.32 6.74
C ILE A 73 7.12 16.13 5.99
N ILE A 74 7.07 16.49 4.70
CA ILE A 74 5.88 16.28 3.88
C ILE A 74 5.58 14.77 3.73
N LYS A 75 6.59 13.95 3.49
CA LYS A 75 6.43 12.49 3.42
C LYS A 75 5.88 11.91 4.73
N ILE A 76 6.41 12.34 5.87
CA ILE A 76 5.96 11.92 7.19
C ILE A 76 4.50 12.33 7.42
N LYS A 77 4.14 13.55 7.10
CA LYS A 77 2.76 14.04 7.26
C LYS A 77 1.74 13.30 6.41
N ASN A 78 2.14 12.83 5.25
CA ASN A 78 1.27 12.12 4.31
C ASN A 78 1.28 10.60 4.53
N ALA A 79 2.09 10.08 5.44
CA ALA A 79 2.14 8.68 5.76
C ALA A 79 1.00 8.28 6.71
N ASP A 80 0.52 7.04 6.56
CA ASP A 80 -0.42 6.45 7.50
C ASP A 80 0.28 6.02 8.79
N VAL A 81 1.55 5.61 8.67
CA VAL A 81 2.40 5.22 9.81
C VAL A 81 3.80 5.80 9.64
N PHE A 82 4.32 6.36 10.72
CA PHE A 82 5.71 6.77 10.82
C PHE A 82 6.41 6.00 11.95
N ILE A 83 7.52 5.35 11.62
CA ILE A 83 8.32 4.54 12.57
C ILE A 83 9.73 5.16 12.68
N TYR A 84 10.05 5.60 13.87
CA TYR A 84 11.33 6.25 14.19
C TYR A 84 12.06 5.58 15.34
#